data_a93ce1879eb852979a49f7a79f8b90dc
#
_entry.id   a93ce1879eb852979a49f7a79f8b90dc
#
_cell.length_a   1.000
_cell.length_b   1.000
_cell.length_c   1.000
_cell.angle_alpha   90.00
_cell.angle_beta   90.00
_cell.angle_gamma   90.00
#
_symmetry.space_group_name_H-M   'P 1'
#
loop_
_entity.id
_entity.type
_entity.pdbx_description
1 polymer ?
#
loop_
_entity_poly.entity_id
_entity_poly.type
_entity_poly.pdbx_seq_one_letter_code
_entity_poly.pdbx_strand_id
1 'polypeptide(L)'
;MHHLAKIFALTVLGSMIAACQSVESQHREVAMEAHDRAMAANMKRMVAPRPVLAIAAMPAPAMERQRLQQNTEKYQKNDVNPVHRVADQAVSTFSIDVDTGSYSNTRRFLNDGRLPPIDAVRAEEMINYFDYQYPQPNSIHPFSVTTETVDSPWKQHAKLIKIGIQAKDLATKQLAPANLVFLVDVSGSMDAPDKLPLVKQTLRLLTEQLRPQDKVTIITYASGEKLVLEPTSGDQKDKILRVIDALQASGATAGEQAIQLAYQQAEKAMLKNGIN
;
A
#
# COMPACT_ATOMS: atom_id res chain seq x y z
N MET A 1 53.89 -9.69 -40.19
CA MET A 1 53.88 -10.11 -38.76
C MET A 1 52.74 -9.53 -37.91
N HIS A 2 52.04 -8.47 -38.35
CA HIS A 2 50.96 -7.88 -37.51
C HIS A 2 49.61 -8.59 -37.59
N HIS A 3 49.32 -9.40 -38.62
CA HIS A 3 48.04 -10.12 -38.73
C HIS A 3 47.97 -11.42 -37.93
N LEU A 4 49.08 -12.13 -37.75
CA LEU A 4 49.11 -13.36 -36.93
C LEU A 4 48.94 -13.10 -35.43
N ALA A 5 49.45 -11.98 -34.92
CA ALA A 5 49.31 -11.62 -33.50
C ALA A 5 47.87 -11.25 -33.11
N LYS A 6 47.09 -10.69 -34.02
CA LYS A 6 45.69 -10.37 -33.77
C LYS A 6 44.75 -11.61 -33.75
N ILE A 7 45.06 -12.61 -34.57
CA ILE A 7 44.27 -13.88 -34.58
C ILE A 7 44.55 -14.68 -33.31
N PHE A 8 45.78 -14.68 -32.80
CA PHE A 8 46.13 -15.39 -31.58
C PHE A 8 45.51 -14.75 -30.32
N ALA A 9 45.43 -13.42 -30.28
CA ALA A 9 44.77 -12.70 -29.18
C ALA A 9 43.24 -12.90 -29.13
N LEU A 10 42.59 -13.01 -30.30
CA LEU A 10 41.14 -13.26 -30.38
C LEU A 10 40.78 -14.69 -29.95
N THR A 11 41.60 -15.68 -30.28
CA THR A 11 41.36 -17.10 -29.91
C THR A 11 41.56 -17.33 -28.42
N VAL A 12 42.54 -16.66 -27.78
CA VAL A 12 42.76 -16.76 -26.31
C VAL A 12 41.64 -16.08 -25.53
N LEU A 13 41.13 -14.94 -25.99
CA LEU A 13 40.02 -14.24 -25.37
C LEU A 13 38.69 -15.04 -25.49
N GLY A 14 38.43 -15.68 -26.62
CA GLY A 14 37.30 -16.57 -26.83
C GLY A 14 37.31 -17.79 -25.94
N SER A 15 38.48 -18.38 -25.70
CA SER A 15 38.64 -19.54 -24.81
C SER A 15 38.43 -19.21 -23.32
N MET A 16 38.82 -18.00 -22.89
CA MET A 16 38.57 -17.55 -21.49
C MET A 16 37.09 -17.28 -21.23
N ILE A 17 36.36 -16.73 -22.18
CA ILE A 17 34.92 -16.46 -22.00
C ILE A 17 34.11 -17.77 -21.96
N ALA A 18 34.47 -18.76 -22.76
CA ALA A 18 33.83 -20.08 -22.74
C ALA A 18 34.13 -20.87 -21.44
N ALA A 19 35.32 -20.71 -20.88
CA ALA A 19 35.68 -21.34 -19.60
C ALA A 19 34.94 -20.72 -18.39
N CYS A 20 34.71 -19.38 -18.39
CA CYS A 20 33.94 -18.74 -17.35
C CYS A 20 32.45 -19.15 -17.37
N GLN A 21 31.86 -19.31 -18.55
CA GLN A 21 30.46 -19.74 -18.66
C GLN A 21 30.25 -21.19 -18.21
N SER A 22 31.21 -22.09 -18.47
CA SER A 22 31.13 -23.49 -18.04
C SER A 22 31.28 -23.66 -16.52
N VAL A 23 32.09 -22.84 -15.85
CA VAL A 23 32.23 -22.85 -14.38
C VAL A 23 30.98 -22.32 -13.68
N GLU A 24 30.35 -21.29 -14.23
CA GLU A 24 29.15 -20.71 -13.64
C GLU A 24 27.92 -21.62 -13.80
N SER A 25 27.81 -22.36 -14.92
CA SER A 25 26.76 -23.36 -15.10
C SER A 25 26.95 -24.58 -14.16
N GLN A 26 28.17 -25.06 -13.95
CA GLN A 26 28.46 -26.14 -13.00
C GLN A 26 28.17 -25.74 -11.54
N HIS A 27 28.49 -24.51 -11.15
CA HIS A 27 28.15 -24.01 -9.80
C HIS A 27 26.66 -23.88 -9.58
N ARG A 28 25.88 -23.51 -10.59
CA ARG A 28 24.41 -23.46 -10.50
C ARG A 28 23.79 -24.85 -10.38
N GLU A 29 24.30 -25.81 -11.14
CA GLU A 29 23.81 -27.21 -11.12
C GLU A 29 24.08 -27.87 -9.77
N VAL A 30 25.29 -27.73 -9.23
CA VAL A 30 25.67 -28.22 -7.91
C VAL A 30 24.89 -27.56 -6.78
N ALA A 31 24.59 -26.24 -6.91
CA ALA A 31 23.77 -25.52 -5.92
C ALA A 31 22.30 -25.98 -5.96
N MET A 32 21.73 -26.21 -7.14
CA MET A 32 20.38 -26.77 -7.28
C MET A 32 20.27 -28.19 -6.72
N GLU A 33 21.22 -29.10 -7.04
CA GLU A 33 21.22 -30.45 -6.46
C GLU A 33 21.37 -30.44 -4.94
N ALA A 34 22.18 -29.57 -4.38
CA ALA A 34 22.31 -29.41 -2.94
C ALA A 34 21.02 -28.91 -2.28
N HIS A 35 20.32 -28.00 -2.94
CA HIS A 35 19.03 -27.47 -2.48
C HIS A 35 17.94 -28.55 -2.51
N ASP A 36 17.86 -29.33 -3.59
CA ASP A 36 16.88 -30.42 -3.74
C ASP A 36 17.15 -31.57 -2.76
N ARG A 37 18.42 -31.90 -2.49
CA ARG A 37 18.78 -32.87 -1.45
C ARG A 37 18.43 -32.40 -0.05
N ALA A 38 18.58 -31.08 0.23
CA ALA A 38 18.20 -30.52 1.52
C ALA A 38 16.67 -30.49 1.68
N MET A 39 15.93 -30.20 0.62
CA MET A 39 14.44 -30.26 0.62
C MET A 39 13.96 -31.71 0.81
N ALA A 40 14.54 -32.69 0.11
CA ALA A 40 14.16 -34.07 0.23
C ALA A 40 14.50 -34.65 1.63
N ALA A 41 15.62 -34.25 2.25
CA ALA A 41 15.98 -34.60 3.61
C ALA A 41 15.02 -34.01 4.66
N ASN A 42 14.57 -32.78 4.46
CA ASN A 42 13.55 -32.16 5.31
C ASN A 42 12.17 -32.80 5.16
N MET A 43 11.75 -33.18 3.95
CA MET A 43 10.51 -33.92 3.74
C MET A 43 10.54 -35.31 4.40
N LYS A 44 11.67 -36.05 4.34
CA LYS A 44 11.80 -37.34 5.04
C LYS A 44 11.76 -37.17 6.57
N ARG A 45 12.21 -36.07 7.13
CA ARG A 45 12.10 -35.79 8.58
C ARG A 45 10.65 -35.43 9.00
N MET A 46 9.82 -34.94 8.10
CA MET A 46 8.41 -34.59 8.39
C MET A 46 7.47 -35.81 8.34
N VAL A 47 7.90 -36.95 7.77
CA VAL A 47 7.05 -38.17 7.57
C VAL A 47 7.33 -39.26 8.61
N ALA A 48 8.22 -39.08 9.57
CA ALA A 48 8.38 -40.01 10.67
C ALA A 48 7.18 -39.89 11.64
N PRO A 49 6.39 -40.98 11.86
CA PRO A 49 5.27 -40.90 12.80
C PRO A 49 5.84 -40.72 14.22
N ARG A 50 5.63 -39.51 14.75
CA ARG A 50 5.84 -39.27 16.18
C ARG A 50 4.72 -39.96 16.95
N PRO A 51 5.02 -40.66 18.08
CA PRO A 51 3.95 -41.15 18.94
C PRO A 51 3.12 -39.97 19.41
N VAL A 52 1.83 -39.93 19.03
CA VAL A 52 0.86 -38.97 19.49
C VAL A 52 0.60 -39.24 20.97
N LEU A 53 1.35 -38.61 21.85
CA LEU A 53 0.87 -38.39 23.20
C LEU A 53 -0.37 -37.47 23.00
N ALA A 54 -1.53 -38.01 23.30
CA ALA A 54 -2.77 -37.22 23.35
C ALA A 54 -2.61 -36.17 24.46
N ILE A 55 -2.02 -35.05 24.13
CA ILE A 55 -2.10 -33.85 24.94
C ILE A 55 -3.55 -33.41 24.78
N ALA A 56 -4.34 -33.59 25.84
CA ALA A 56 -5.66 -32.99 25.95
C ALA A 56 -5.52 -31.52 25.54
N ALA A 57 -6.20 -31.14 24.47
CA ALA A 57 -6.18 -29.76 23.99
C ALA A 57 -6.61 -28.85 25.15
N MET A 58 -5.65 -28.16 25.75
CA MET A 58 -5.97 -27.08 26.67
C MET A 58 -6.83 -26.07 25.90
N PRO A 59 -8.00 -25.69 26.41
CA PRO A 59 -8.79 -24.66 25.76
C PRO A 59 -7.94 -23.39 25.64
N ALA A 60 -7.83 -22.84 24.45
CA ALA A 60 -7.13 -21.58 24.20
C ALA A 60 -7.60 -20.52 25.24
N PRO A 61 -6.68 -19.71 25.79
CA PRO A 61 -7.02 -18.72 26.79
C PRO A 61 -8.23 -17.87 26.31
N ALA A 62 -9.17 -17.59 27.19
CA ALA A 62 -10.41 -16.88 26.89
C ALA A 62 -10.12 -15.52 26.20
N MET A 63 -8.98 -14.91 26.48
CA MET A 63 -8.49 -13.68 25.81
C MET A 63 -8.23 -13.86 24.31
N GLU A 64 -7.74 -15.01 23.86
CA GLU A 64 -7.45 -15.27 22.44
C GLU A 64 -8.75 -15.50 21.67
N ARG A 65 -9.74 -16.18 22.25
CA ARG A 65 -11.09 -16.30 21.69
C ARG A 65 -11.80 -14.95 21.64
N GLN A 66 -11.58 -14.07 22.61
CA GLN A 66 -12.17 -12.74 22.65
C GLN A 66 -11.56 -11.79 21.61
N ARG A 67 -10.25 -11.92 21.30
CA ARG A 67 -9.61 -11.21 20.17
C ARG A 67 -10.14 -11.68 18.81
N LEU A 68 -10.44 -12.96 18.63
CA LEU A 68 -10.98 -13.51 17.39
C LEU A 68 -12.46 -13.12 17.16
N GLN A 69 -13.18 -12.70 18.21
CA GLN A 69 -14.59 -12.31 18.14
C GLN A 69 -14.83 -10.80 17.97
N GLN A 70 -13.80 -9.96 18.03
CA GLN A 70 -13.93 -8.50 17.93
C GLN A 70 -13.50 -7.92 16.58
N ASN A 71 -13.71 -8.64 15.47
CA ASN A 71 -13.64 -7.96 14.20
C ASN A 71 -14.91 -7.13 13.99
N THR A 72 -14.82 -5.84 14.32
CA THR A 72 -15.90 -4.86 14.15
C THR A 72 -15.87 -4.22 12.75
N GLU A 73 -14.96 -4.65 11.89
CA GLU A 73 -14.84 -4.14 10.53
C GLU A 73 -16.09 -4.50 9.72
N LYS A 74 -16.64 -3.49 9.06
CA LYS A 74 -17.80 -3.64 8.18
C LYS A 74 -17.39 -3.31 6.77
N TYR A 75 -17.75 -4.19 5.85
CA TYR A 75 -17.51 -4.00 4.42
C TYR A 75 -18.84 -3.82 3.71
N GLN A 76 -18.89 -2.85 2.81
CA GLN A 76 -20.06 -2.65 1.99
C GLN A 76 -20.15 -3.82 0.99
N LYS A 77 -21.33 -4.46 0.95
CA LYS A 77 -21.61 -5.48 -0.07
C LYS A 77 -21.61 -4.84 -1.44
N ASN A 78 -20.82 -5.40 -2.35
CA ASN A 78 -20.81 -5.01 -3.75
C ASN A 78 -21.42 -6.12 -4.58
N ASP A 79 -22.50 -5.81 -5.29
CA ASP A 79 -23.11 -6.74 -6.21
C ASP A 79 -22.31 -6.77 -7.52
N VAL A 80 -22.11 -7.96 -8.08
CA VAL A 80 -21.43 -8.13 -9.35
C VAL A 80 -22.30 -7.56 -10.46
N ASN A 81 -21.72 -6.72 -11.32
CA ASN A 81 -22.40 -6.18 -12.48
C ASN A 81 -22.87 -7.31 -13.41
N PRO A 82 -24.12 -7.24 -13.92
CA PRO A 82 -24.63 -8.24 -14.84
C PRO A 82 -23.93 -8.18 -16.20
N VAL A 83 -23.93 -9.30 -16.90
CA VAL A 83 -23.46 -9.36 -18.29
C VAL A 83 -24.56 -8.81 -19.21
N HIS A 84 -24.22 -7.78 -19.99
CA HIS A 84 -25.12 -7.18 -20.96
C HIS A 84 -24.83 -7.70 -22.37
N ARG A 85 -25.87 -7.91 -23.17
CA ARG A 85 -25.73 -8.20 -24.59
C ARG A 85 -25.60 -6.91 -25.38
N VAL A 86 -24.65 -6.84 -26.28
CA VAL A 86 -24.41 -5.63 -27.12
C VAL A 86 -25.66 -5.26 -27.94
N ALA A 87 -26.46 -6.26 -28.37
CA ALA A 87 -27.70 -6.03 -29.07
C ALA A 87 -28.76 -5.28 -28.24
N ASP A 88 -28.72 -5.47 -26.90
CA ASP A 88 -29.71 -4.88 -26.00
C ASP A 88 -29.14 -3.58 -25.38
N GLN A 89 -27.83 -3.50 -25.17
CA GLN A 89 -27.13 -2.37 -24.61
C GLN A 89 -25.76 -2.17 -25.31
N ALA A 90 -25.73 -1.32 -26.31
CA ALA A 90 -24.54 -1.10 -27.15
C ALA A 90 -23.41 -0.31 -26.46
N VAL A 91 -23.71 0.39 -25.37
CA VAL A 91 -22.76 1.24 -24.63
C VAL A 91 -22.66 0.77 -23.19
N SER A 92 -21.43 0.60 -22.71
CA SER A 92 -21.14 0.37 -21.30
C SER A 92 -20.68 1.68 -20.65
N THR A 93 -21.25 1.97 -19.49
CA THR A 93 -20.85 3.12 -18.66
C THR A 93 -20.32 2.63 -17.32
N PHE A 94 -19.30 3.31 -16.79
CA PHE A 94 -18.72 3.00 -15.48
C PHE A 94 -18.22 4.30 -14.82
N SER A 95 -18.19 4.30 -13.50
CA SER A 95 -17.55 5.36 -12.74
C SER A 95 -16.04 5.11 -12.64
N ILE A 96 -15.25 6.19 -12.57
CA ILE A 96 -13.83 6.09 -12.27
C ILE A 96 -13.68 5.74 -10.80
N ASP A 97 -12.89 4.73 -10.53
CA ASP A 97 -12.45 4.35 -9.19
C ASP A 97 -10.93 4.51 -9.12
N VAL A 98 -10.43 5.15 -8.07
CA VAL A 98 -8.99 5.39 -7.83
C VAL A 98 -8.55 4.80 -6.48
N ASP A 99 -9.46 4.20 -5.73
CA ASP A 99 -9.18 3.64 -4.43
C ASP A 99 -8.24 2.42 -4.53
N THR A 100 -7.43 2.22 -3.48
CA THR A 100 -6.40 1.17 -3.42
C THR A 100 -6.43 0.39 -2.11
N GLY A 101 -7.35 0.73 -1.18
CA GLY A 101 -7.39 0.24 0.19
C GLY A 101 -7.59 -1.27 0.31
N SER A 102 -8.36 -1.87 -0.60
CA SER A 102 -8.64 -3.31 -0.59
C SER A 102 -7.38 -4.16 -0.72
N TYR A 103 -6.39 -3.73 -1.52
CA TYR A 103 -5.12 -4.46 -1.65
C TYR A 103 -4.34 -4.48 -0.32
N SER A 104 -4.18 -3.33 0.31
CA SER A 104 -3.47 -3.21 1.60
C SER A 104 -4.19 -4.00 2.70
N ASN A 105 -5.52 -3.94 2.72
CA ASN A 105 -6.33 -4.67 3.69
C ASN A 105 -6.25 -6.18 3.48
N THR A 106 -6.35 -6.65 2.23
CA THR A 106 -6.16 -8.07 1.88
C THR A 106 -4.78 -8.57 2.32
N ARG A 107 -3.72 -7.80 2.07
CA ARG A 107 -2.37 -8.14 2.54
C ARG A 107 -2.30 -8.27 4.05
N ARG A 108 -2.96 -7.39 4.81
CA ARG A 108 -3.03 -7.46 6.27
C ARG A 108 -3.66 -8.79 6.72
N PHE A 109 -4.82 -9.16 6.18
CA PHE A 109 -5.45 -10.44 6.50
C PHE A 109 -4.55 -11.64 6.20
N LEU A 110 -3.90 -11.67 5.04
CA LEU A 110 -3.01 -12.76 4.65
C LEU A 110 -1.75 -12.82 5.54
N ASN A 111 -1.19 -11.70 5.91
CA ASN A 111 -0.06 -11.63 6.85
C ASN A 111 -0.43 -12.13 8.25
N ASP A 112 -1.68 -11.93 8.66
CA ASP A 112 -2.23 -12.47 9.91
C ASP A 112 -2.63 -13.96 9.80
N GLY A 113 -2.37 -14.62 8.66
CA GLY A 113 -2.73 -16.02 8.41
C GLY A 113 -4.24 -16.25 8.25
N ARG A 114 -5.00 -15.23 7.88
CA ARG A 114 -6.46 -15.28 7.70
C ARG A 114 -6.86 -14.92 6.28
N LEU A 115 -7.97 -15.47 5.80
CA LEU A 115 -8.58 -15.02 4.55
C LEU A 115 -9.42 -13.76 4.81
N PRO A 116 -9.37 -12.76 3.90
CA PRO A 116 -10.23 -11.60 3.99
C PRO A 116 -11.71 -11.99 3.76
N PRO A 117 -12.68 -11.28 4.36
CA PRO A 117 -14.07 -11.39 3.96
C PRO A 117 -14.23 -11.08 2.46
N ILE A 118 -15.19 -11.72 1.80
CA ILE A 118 -15.39 -11.56 0.36
C ILE A 118 -15.65 -10.09 -0.03
N ASP A 119 -16.42 -9.37 0.79
CA ASP A 119 -16.76 -7.97 0.56
C ASP A 119 -15.58 -7.00 0.84
N ALA A 120 -14.49 -7.49 1.44
CA ALA A 120 -13.24 -6.73 1.60
C ALA A 120 -12.35 -6.78 0.35
N VAL A 121 -12.64 -7.68 -0.59
CA VAL A 121 -11.83 -7.93 -1.79
C VAL A 121 -12.49 -7.25 -2.99
N ARG A 122 -11.92 -6.10 -3.38
CA ARG A 122 -12.37 -5.32 -4.53
C ARG A 122 -11.32 -5.40 -5.62
N ALA A 123 -11.67 -6.05 -6.74
CA ALA A 123 -10.72 -6.30 -7.84
C ALA A 123 -10.20 -5.01 -8.47
N GLU A 124 -11.06 -4.00 -8.61
CA GLU A 124 -10.73 -2.66 -9.11
C GLU A 124 -9.66 -1.97 -8.27
N GLU A 125 -9.78 -2.02 -6.95
CA GLU A 125 -8.81 -1.43 -6.03
C GLU A 125 -7.47 -2.19 -6.02
N MET A 126 -7.50 -3.50 -6.25
CA MET A 126 -6.29 -4.30 -6.42
C MET A 126 -5.55 -3.92 -7.71
N ILE A 127 -6.28 -3.68 -8.80
CA ILE A 127 -5.72 -3.22 -10.06
C ILE A 127 -5.13 -1.82 -9.90
N ASN A 128 -5.85 -0.89 -9.28
CA ASN A 128 -5.42 0.50 -9.10
C ASN A 128 -4.21 0.67 -8.17
N TYR A 129 -3.90 -0.34 -7.34
CA TYR A 129 -2.76 -0.27 -6.40
C TYR A 129 -1.40 -0.16 -7.11
N PHE A 130 -1.28 -0.68 -8.34
CA PHE A 130 -0.01 -0.74 -9.07
C PHE A 130 0.16 0.47 -9.98
N ASP A 131 1.40 0.99 -10.05
CA ASP A 131 1.76 2.05 -10.98
C ASP A 131 2.02 1.48 -12.38
N TYR A 132 1.18 1.87 -13.34
CA TYR A 132 1.28 1.43 -14.73
C TYR A 132 2.03 2.41 -15.62
N GLN A 133 2.51 3.53 -15.11
CA GLN A 133 3.27 4.55 -15.83
C GLN A 133 2.56 5.03 -17.10
N TYR A 134 1.28 5.32 -17.01
CA TYR A 134 0.52 5.82 -18.13
C TYR A 134 1.07 7.16 -18.63
N PRO A 135 1.00 7.42 -19.96
CA PRO A 135 1.49 8.68 -20.52
C PRO A 135 0.71 9.88 -19.96
N GLN A 136 1.45 10.92 -19.56
CA GLN A 136 0.86 12.18 -19.09
C GLN A 136 0.04 12.84 -20.20
N PRO A 137 -1.05 13.55 -19.85
CA PRO A 137 -1.82 14.33 -20.81
C PRO A 137 -0.95 15.40 -21.50
N ASN A 138 -0.95 15.39 -22.82
CA ASN A 138 -0.21 16.34 -23.66
C ASN A 138 -1.13 17.34 -24.39
N SER A 139 -2.41 17.37 -24.05
CA SER A 139 -3.44 18.21 -24.65
C SER A 139 -3.99 19.25 -23.66
N ILE A 140 -4.99 20.02 -24.10
CA ILE A 140 -5.74 20.97 -23.23
C ILE A 140 -6.59 20.23 -22.17
N HIS A 141 -6.85 18.94 -22.38
CA HIS A 141 -7.63 18.15 -21.43
C HIS A 141 -6.77 17.79 -20.20
N PRO A 142 -7.35 17.81 -19.00
CA PRO A 142 -6.62 17.52 -17.77
C PRO A 142 -6.35 16.01 -17.54
N PHE A 143 -6.72 15.14 -18.47
CA PHE A 143 -6.48 13.70 -18.41
C PHE A 143 -6.18 13.11 -19.79
N SER A 144 -5.53 11.96 -19.81
CA SER A 144 -5.34 11.10 -20.97
C SER A 144 -6.00 9.74 -20.75
N VAL A 145 -6.40 9.10 -21.82
CA VAL A 145 -6.99 7.75 -21.81
C VAL A 145 -6.14 6.84 -22.66
N THR A 146 -5.72 5.71 -22.08
CA THR A 146 -4.98 4.65 -22.77
C THR A 146 -5.85 3.41 -22.79
N THR A 147 -6.01 2.79 -23.97
CA THR A 147 -6.77 1.55 -24.12
C THR A 147 -5.90 0.45 -24.71
N GLU A 148 -6.06 -0.76 -24.21
CA GLU A 148 -5.37 -1.95 -24.70
C GLU A 148 -6.33 -3.13 -24.71
N THR A 149 -6.27 -3.95 -25.77
CA THR A 149 -7.12 -5.15 -25.88
C THR A 149 -6.24 -6.36 -26.07
N VAL A 150 -6.45 -7.39 -25.24
CA VAL A 150 -5.75 -8.67 -25.29
C VAL A 150 -6.74 -9.84 -25.23
N ASP A 151 -6.32 -11.01 -25.67
CA ASP A 151 -7.13 -12.22 -25.50
C ASP A 151 -7.19 -12.63 -24.03
N SER A 152 -8.36 -13.07 -23.58
CA SER A 152 -8.52 -13.51 -22.18
C SER A 152 -7.74 -14.80 -21.93
N PRO A 153 -6.84 -14.86 -20.92
CA PRO A 153 -6.13 -16.09 -20.56
C PRO A 153 -7.02 -17.13 -19.87
N TRP A 154 -8.20 -16.73 -19.40
CA TRP A 154 -9.12 -17.59 -18.64
C TRP A 154 -10.28 -18.12 -19.46
N LYS A 155 -10.63 -17.47 -20.57
CA LYS A 155 -11.83 -17.82 -21.35
C LYS A 155 -11.54 -17.71 -22.84
N GLN A 156 -11.66 -18.84 -23.55
CA GLN A 156 -11.56 -18.86 -25.01
C GLN A 156 -12.62 -17.95 -25.65
N HIS A 157 -12.25 -17.31 -26.74
CA HIS A 157 -13.12 -16.40 -27.52
C HIS A 157 -13.58 -15.13 -26.72
N ALA A 158 -12.97 -14.85 -25.58
CA ALA A 158 -13.18 -13.61 -24.86
C ALA A 158 -11.94 -12.69 -24.94
N LYS A 159 -12.17 -11.40 -24.84
CA LYS A 159 -11.10 -10.38 -24.80
C LYS A 159 -11.18 -9.60 -23.51
N LEU A 160 -10.02 -9.14 -23.05
CA LEU A 160 -9.90 -8.18 -21.97
C LEU A 160 -9.61 -6.81 -22.59
N ILE A 161 -10.33 -5.81 -22.13
CA ILE A 161 -10.08 -4.42 -22.49
C ILE A 161 -9.57 -3.72 -21.23
N LYS A 162 -8.33 -3.20 -21.28
CA LYS A 162 -7.78 -2.33 -20.25
C LYS A 162 -8.05 -0.89 -20.65
N ILE A 163 -8.61 -0.11 -19.73
CA ILE A 163 -8.83 1.34 -19.89
C ILE A 163 -8.08 2.03 -18.76
N GLY A 164 -6.99 2.71 -19.10
CA GLY A 164 -6.19 3.49 -18.15
C GLY A 164 -6.49 4.97 -18.31
N ILE A 165 -6.74 5.65 -17.20
CA ILE A 165 -6.98 7.09 -17.16
C ILE A 165 -5.89 7.73 -16.32
N GLN A 166 -5.14 8.68 -16.91
CA GLN A 166 -4.08 9.42 -16.23
C GLN A 166 -4.47 10.89 -16.14
N ALA A 167 -4.62 11.38 -14.93
CA ALA A 167 -4.76 12.82 -14.70
C ALA A 167 -3.41 13.53 -14.84
N LYS A 168 -3.45 14.80 -15.21
CA LYS A 168 -2.26 15.63 -15.31
C LYS A 168 -1.62 15.82 -13.93
N ASP A 169 -0.32 15.58 -13.84
CA ASP A 169 0.44 15.82 -12.63
C ASP A 169 0.48 17.33 -12.31
N LEU A 170 0.16 17.65 -11.08
CA LEU A 170 0.30 19.01 -10.56
C LEU A 170 1.74 19.22 -10.09
N ALA A 171 2.39 20.26 -10.60
CA ALA A 171 3.70 20.67 -10.13
C ALA A 171 3.59 21.15 -8.67
N THR A 172 3.91 20.31 -7.72
CA THR A 172 3.76 20.57 -6.26
C THR A 172 4.45 21.86 -5.82
N LYS A 173 5.54 22.24 -6.49
CA LYS A 173 6.28 23.50 -6.22
C LYS A 173 5.46 24.75 -6.55
N GLN A 174 4.46 24.66 -7.41
CA GLN A 174 3.61 25.77 -7.87
C GLN A 174 2.28 25.86 -7.11
N LEU A 175 2.00 24.88 -6.23
CA LEU A 175 0.79 24.92 -5.42
C LEU A 175 0.85 26.10 -4.43
N ALA A 176 -0.31 26.73 -4.22
CA ALA A 176 -0.47 27.73 -3.19
C ALA A 176 -0.07 27.16 -1.80
N PRO A 177 0.36 28.01 -0.85
CA PRO A 177 0.62 27.56 0.52
C PRO A 177 -0.60 26.85 1.12
N ALA A 178 -0.38 25.79 1.88
CA ALA A 178 -1.43 25.00 2.51
C ALA A 178 -1.53 25.29 4.01
N ASN A 179 -2.77 25.41 4.52
CA ASN A 179 -3.09 25.43 5.93
C ASN A 179 -3.76 24.11 6.30
N LEU A 180 -3.00 23.18 6.87
CA LEU A 180 -3.41 21.82 7.15
C LEU A 180 -3.78 21.68 8.62
N VAL A 181 -5.00 21.23 8.90
CA VAL A 181 -5.47 20.94 10.26
C VAL A 181 -5.79 19.47 10.37
N PHE A 182 -5.03 18.76 11.22
CA PHE A 182 -5.22 17.33 11.48
C PHE A 182 -5.99 17.14 12.77
N LEU A 183 -7.11 16.45 12.66
CA LEU A 183 -7.89 15.97 13.79
C LEU A 183 -7.61 14.47 13.95
N VAL A 184 -6.89 14.11 15.00
CA VAL A 184 -6.36 12.75 15.21
C VAL A 184 -7.10 12.07 16.35
N ASP A 185 -7.69 10.92 16.05
CA ASP A 185 -8.20 10.01 17.06
C ASP A 185 -7.03 9.40 17.86
N VAL A 186 -7.06 9.60 19.17
CA VAL A 186 -6.13 8.98 20.12
C VAL A 186 -6.86 8.19 21.19
N SER A 187 -8.10 7.74 20.92
CA SER A 187 -8.84 6.87 21.84
C SER A 187 -8.12 5.54 22.08
N GLY A 188 -8.48 4.84 23.17
CA GLY A 188 -7.84 3.57 23.54
C GLY A 188 -7.89 2.50 22.46
N SER A 189 -8.91 2.53 21.59
CA SER A 189 -9.00 1.62 20.44
C SER A 189 -7.93 1.85 19.37
N MET A 190 -7.21 2.98 19.41
CA MET A 190 -6.12 3.34 18.50
C MET A 190 -4.75 2.76 18.89
N ASP A 191 -4.65 1.99 19.98
CA ASP A 191 -3.38 1.43 20.49
C ASP A 191 -2.83 0.24 19.65
N ALA A 192 -3.56 -0.22 18.64
CA ALA A 192 -3.09 -1.30 17.77
C ALA A 192 -1.97 -0.82 16.80
N PRO A 193 -1.01 -1.70 16.42
CA PRO A 193 0.12 -1.35 15.56
C PRO A 193 -0.26 -0.77 14.20
N ASP A 194 -1.41 -1.18 13.68
CA ASP A 194 -1.99 -0.75 12.40
C ASP A 194 -2.92 0.48 12.52
N LYS A 195 -2.91 1.17 13.67
CA LYS A 195 -3.73 2.35 13.93
C LYS A 195 -2.88 3.58 14.27
N LEU A 196 -2.82 4.03 15.53
CA LEU A 196 -2.07 5.24 15.88
C LEU A 196 -0.59 5.20 15.47
N PRO A 197 0.14 4.07 15.60
CA PRO A 197 1.50 3.99 15.08
C PRO A 197 1.59 4.26 13.58
N LEU A 198 0.65 3.74 12.78
CA LEU A 198 0.60 4.00 11.33
C LEU A 198 0.25 5.46 11.02
N VAL A 199 -0.71 6.06 11.75
CA VAL A 199 -1.05 7.49 11.63
C VAL A 199 0.18 8.36 11.91
N LYS A 200 0.94 8.06 12.97
CA LYS A 200 2.19 8.76 13.28
C LYS A 200 3.21 8.68 12.14
N GLN A 201 3.38 7.51 11.52
CA GLN A 201 4.26 7.35 10.37
C GLN A 201 3.80 8.18 9.16
N THR A 202 2.49 8.17 8.88
CA THR A 202 1.91 8.97 7.79
C THR A 202 2.13 10.47 8.02
N LEU A 203 1.89 10.97 9.24
CA LEU A 203 2.12 12.37 9.58
C LEU A 203 3.61 12.76 9.52
N ARG A 204 4.54 11.84 9.84
CA ARG A 204 5.98 12.06 9.66
C ARG A 204 6.35 12.23 8.18
N LEU A 205 5.90 11.31 7.31
CA LEU A 205 6.13 11.39 5.86
C LEU A 205 5.56 12.68 5.28
N LEU A 206 4.36 13.08 5.71
CA LEU A 206 3.79 14.36 5.32
C LEU A 206 4.65 15.54 5.78
N THR A 207 5.14 15.51 7.03
CA THR A 207 5.97 16.58 7.59
C THR A 207 7.25 16.78 6.77
N GLU A 208 7.83 15.71 6.22
CA GLU A 208 9.00 15.79 5.34
C GLU A 208 8.70 16.58 4.06
N GLN A 209 7.47 16.52 3.55
CA GLN A 209 7.04 17.17 2.31
C GLN A 209 6.60 18.64 2.52
N LEU A 210 6.42 19.09 3.76
CA LEU A 210 5.98 20.44 4.04
C LEU A 210 7.01 21.49 3.57
N ARG A 211 6.49 22.55 2.98
CA ARG A 211 7.27 23.72 2.56
C ARG A 211 7.22 24.79 3.68
N PRO A 212 8.20 25.72 3.74
CA PRO A 212 8.23 26.78 4.75
C PRO A 212 6.94 27.62 4.83
N GLN A 213 6.25 27.80 3.70
CA GLN A 213 5.00 28.58 3.62
C GLN A 213 3.76 27.78 4.05
N ASP A 214 3.83 26.48 4.17
CA ASP A 214 2.73 25.65 4.63
C ASP A 214 2.60 25.73 6.16
N LYS A 215 1.39 25.57 6.68
CA LYS A 215 1.11 25.52 8.12
C LYS A 215 0.48 24.20 8.50
N VAL A 216 0.83 23.71 9.68
CA VAL A 216 0.23 22.50 10.26
C VAL A 216 -0.28 22.78 11.65
N THR A 217 -1.50 22.33 11.91
CA THR A 217 -2.15 22.31 13.22
C THR A 217 -2.52 20.86 13.53
N ILE A 218 -2.31 20.43 14.77
CA ILE A 218 -2.71 19.07 15.21
C ILE A 218 -3.59 19.20 16.42
N ILE A 219 -4.78 18.59 16.32
CA ILE A 219 -5.76 18.46 17.38
C ILE A 219 -5.99 16.97 17.61
N THR A 220 -6.03 16.56 18.84
CA THR A 220 -6.38 15.19 19.23
C THR A 220 -7.76 15.15 19.86
N TYR A 221 -8.43 14.02 19.71
CA TYR A 221 -9.64 13.73 20.46
C TYR A 221 -9.64 12.31 21.01
N ALA A 222 -10.22 12.15 22.19
CA ALA A 222 -10.49 10.91 22.89
C ALA A 222 -11.61 11.13 23.91
N SER A 223 -11.32 11.20 25.21
CA SER A 223 -12.28 11.62 26.25
C SER A 223 -12.56 13.13 26.24
N GLY A 224 -11.96 13.87 25.34
CA GLY A 224 -12.08 15.30 25.09
C GLY A 224 -11.17 15.71 23.94
N GLU A 225 -11.25 16.96 23.53
CA GLU A 225 -10.42 17.54 22.50
C GLU A 225 -9.22 18.29 23.09
N LYS A 226 -8.10 18.27 22.38
CA LYS A 226 -6.89 18.99 22.77
C LYS A 226 -6.14 19.52 21.56
N LEU A 227 -5.87 20.82 21.54
CA LEU A 227 -4.91 21.42 20.60
C LEU A 227 -3.49 21.06 21.06
N VAL A 228 -2.84 20.13 20.36
CA VAL A 228 -1.49 19.65 20.72
C VAL A 228 -0.39 20.34 19.90
N LEU A 229 -0.72 20.88 18.75
CA LEU A 229 0.16 21.74 17.94
C LEU A 229 -0.65 22.91 17.39
N GLU A 230 -0.31 24.11 17.80
CA GLU A 230 -0.83 25.35 17.23
C GLU A 230 -0.34 25.50 15.78
N PRO A 231 -0.97 26.38 14.94
CA PRO A 231 -0.55 26.63 13.58
C PRO A 231 0.97 26.88 13.49
N THR A 232 1.71 25.91 12.99
CA THR A 232 3.17 25.88 12.96
C THR A 232 3.64 25.81 11.52
N SER A 233 4.60 26.65 11.14
CA SER A 233 5.21 26.67 9.80
C SER A 233 5.91 25.35 9.48
N GLY A 234 5.83 24.92 8.20
CA GLY A 234 6.38 23.64 7.73
C GLY A 234 7.90 23.52 7.77
N ASP A 235 8.63 24.62 8.01
CA ASP A 235 10.07 24.58 8.26
C ASP A 235 10.42 24.16 9.70
N GLN A 236 9.48 24.26 10.65
CA GLN A 236 9.66 23.84 12.03
C GLN A 236 9.46 22.32 12.21
N LYS A 237 10.06 21.53 11.34
CA LYS A 237 9.85 20.07 11.27
C LYS A 237 10.10 19.36 12.58
N ASP A 238 11.17 19.72 13.29
CA ASP A 238 11.51 19.12 14.59
C ASP A 238 10.44 19.35 15.66
N LYS A 239 9.81 20.53 15.65
CA LYS A 239 8.70 20.83 16.57
C LYS A 239 7.49 19.98 16.23
N ILE A 240 7.14 19.87 14.95
CA ILE A 240 6.00 19.08 14.46
C ILE A 240 6.24 17.59 14.79
N LEU A 241 7.41 17.06 14.47
CA LEU A 241 7.77 15.66 14.72
C LEU A 241 7.71 15.30 16.20
N ARG A 242 8.25 16.16 17.09
CA ARG A 242 8.16 15.91 18.55
C ARG A 242 6.73 15.78 19.04
N VAL A 243 5.80 16.59 18.52
CA VAL A 243 4.39 16.50 18.90
C VAL A 243 3.77 15.21 18.39
N ILE A 244 4.05 14.83 17.13
CA ILE A 244 3.58 13.56 16.53
C ILE A 244 4.08 12.36 17.37
N ASP A 245 5.34 12.38 17.77
CA ASP A 245 5.96 11.31 18.55
C ASP A 245 5.38 11.17 19.96
N ALA A 246 4.95 12.27 20.53
CA ALA A 246 4.33 12.30 21.86
C ALA A 246 2.86 11.84 21.87
N LEU A 247 2.21 11.62 20.72
CA LEU A 247 0.84 11.12 20.67
C LEU A 247 0.75 9.72 21.30
N GLN A 248 -0.24 9.51 22.17
CA GLN A 248 -0.49 8.24 22.87
C GLN A 248 -1.97 7.92 22.85
N ALA A 249 -2.30 6.65 22.60
CA ALA A 249 -3.67 6.19 22.63
C ALA A 249 -4.17 6.05 24.08
N SER A 250 -5.31 6.68 24.40
CA SER A 250 -5.95 6.58 25.71
C SER A 250 -7.37 7.13 25.68
N GLY A 251 -8.22 6.69 26.63
CA GLY A 251 -9.55 7.25 26.84
C GLY A 251 -10.64 6.73 25.90
N ALA A 252 -11.82 7.34 25.99
CA ALA A 252 -13.01 7.04 25.20
C ALA A 252 -13.02 7.87 23.90
N THR A 253 -14.04 7.67 23.04
CA THR A 253 -14.16 8.42 21.78
C THR A 253 -15.28 9.45 21.89
N ALA A 254 -14.95 10.75 21.93
CA ALA A 254 -15.87 11.87 21.87
C ALA A 254 -15.32 12.92 20.90
N GLY A 255 -15.88 13.00 19.69
CA GLY A 255 -15.28 13.79 18.60
C GLY A 255 -16.03 15.04 18.16
N GLU A 256 -17.26 15.28 18.63
CA GLU A 256 -18.10 16.37 18.11
C GLU A 256 -17.47 17.77 18.34
N GLN A 257 -17.04 18.05 19.55
CA GLN A 257 -16.42 19.35 19.91
C GLN A 257 -15.05 19.52 19.25
N ALA A 258 -14.34 18.41 19.01
CA ALA A 258 -13.05 18.44 18.33
C ALA A 258 -13.14 18.92 16.88
N ILE A 259 -14.23 18.59 16.18
CA ILE A 259 -14.47 19.09 14.81
C ILE A 259 -14.65 20.62 14.85
N GLN A 260 -15.41 21.14 15.79
CA GLN A 260 -15.60 22.58 15.95
C GLN A 260 -14.28 23.30 16.24
N LEU A 261 -13.48 22.75 17.14
CA LEU A 261 -12.14 23.27 17.44
C LEU A 261 -11.23 23.25 16.21
N ALA A 262 -11.29 22.20 15.38
CA ALA A 262 -10.50 22.09 14.17
C ALA A 262 -10.85 23.20 13.17
N TYR A 263 -12.14 23.43 12.93
CA TYR A 263 -12.58 24.54 12.06
C TYR A 263 -12.17 25.89 12.60
N GLN A 264 -12.32 26.14 13.90
CA GLN A 264 -11.88 27.39 14.53
C GLN A 264 -10.38 27.65 14.34
N GLN A 265 -9.53 26.59 14.47
CA GLN A 265 -8.10 26.73 14.23
C GLN A 265 -7.77 26.94 12.74
N ALA A 266 -8.52 26.28 11.84
CA ALA A 266 -8.38 26.49 10.41
C ALA A 266 -8.67 27.95 10.02
N GLU A 267 -9.77 28.51 10.52
CA GLU A 267 -10.15 29.91 10.30
C GLU A 267 -9.11 30.90 10.85
N LYS A 268 -8.61 30.68 12.08
CA LYS A 268 -7.58 31.53 12.69
C LYS A 268 -6.28 31.57 11.89
N ALA A 269 -5.91 30.46 11.25
CA ALA A 269 -4.66 30.32 10.50
C ALA A 269 -4.85 30.51 8.99
N MET A 270 -6.06 30.87 8.55
CA MET A 270 -6.44 30.97 7.14
C MET A 270 -5.43 31.76 6.31
N LEU A 271 -5.06 31.21 5.18
CA LEU A 271 -4.16 31.83 4.21
C LEU A 271 -4.99 32.50 3.09
N LYS A 272 -4.88 33.82 2.93
CA LYS A 272 -5.69 34.60 1.98
C LYS A 272 -5.63 34.09 0.53
N ASN A 273 -4.47 33.55 0.12
CA ASN A 273 -4.24 33.00 -1.23
C ASN A 273 -3.72 31.55 -1.13
N GLY A 274 -4.16 30.80 -0.14
CA GLY A 274 -3.73 29.45 0.14
C GLY A 274 -4.85 28.43 0.00
N ILE A 275 -4.47 27.18 0.15
CA ILE A 275 -5.37 26.03 0.34
C ILE A 275 -5.66 25.94 1.84
N ASN A 276 -6.96 26.01 2.23
CA ASN A 276 -7.36 25.97 3.62
C ASN A 276 -8.33 24.82 3.87
#